data_08efd3be2398a49c7784ca9857252fb7
#
_entry.id   08efd3be2398a49c7784ca9857252fb7
#
_cell.length_a   1.000
_cell.length_b   1.000
_cell.length_c   1.000
_cell.angle_alpha   90.00
_cell.angle_beta   90.00
_cell.angle_gamma   90.00
#
_symmetry.space_group_name_H-M   'P 1'
#
loop_
_entity.id
_entity.type
_entity.pdbx_description
1 polymer ?
#
loop_
_entity_poly.entity_id
_entity_poly.type
_entity_poly.pdbx_seq_one_letter_code
_entity_poly.pdbx_strand_id
1 'polypeptide(L)'
;SYSTMTGTGYPNDMVHTLNAATTISGNTKETGWSLISYLARATYAFKGKYLASAAIRTDGCSRFGSNSRWGYFPSASLAWRASEEPWLKNSAKWLDNLKFRMSYGVTGNNQIDNYGAIGLLGYSSYVVGGTTTQGLYTTTKPDPNLKWEKTGQVNFGIDATMFNNHINTSLDIYYSRTNDLLLEVPVPVLTGFESSLTNIGSLRNQGIEFNVTSH
;
A
#
# COMPACT_ATOMS: atom_id res chain seq x y z
N SER A 1 -20.93 -8.18 -0.11
CA SER A 1 -21.33 -9.60 0.10
C SER A 1 -21.14 -10.37 -1.20
N TYR A 2 -20.75 -11.60 -1.11
CA TYR A 2 -20.80 -12.53 -2.22
C TYR A 2 -21.40 -13.86 -1.76
N SER A 3 -22.04 -14.58 -2.70
CA SER A 3 -22.60 -15.90 -2.49
C SER A 3 -22.03 -16.86 -3.52
N THR A 4 -21.70 -18.06 -3.08
CA THR A 4 -21.28 -19.17 -3.95
C THR A 4 -22.28 -20.30 -3.77
N MET A 5 -22.74 -20.86 -4.88
CA MET A 5 -23.61 -22.02 -4.89
C MET A 5 -22.97 -23.13 -5.72
N THR A 6 -23.00 -24.34 -5.20
CA THR A 6 -22.45 -25.53 -5.88
C THR A 6 -23.54 -26.59 -5.94
N GLY A 7 -23.75 -27.09 -7.13
CA GLY A 7 -24.70 -28.23 -7.38
C GLY A 7 -23.91 -29.51 -7.68
N THR A 8 -24.37 -30.61 -7.14
CA THR A 8 -23.85 -31.97 -7.45
C THR A 8 -24.97 -32.95 -7.75
N GLY A 9 -24.66 -34.08 -8.42
CA GLY A 9 -25.62 -35.10 -8.76
C GLY A 9 -26.54 -34.70 -9.92
N TYR A 10 -25.96 -34.17 -11.00
CA TYR A 10 -26.68 -33.85 -12.21
C TYR A 10 -27.13 -35.13 -12.93
N PRO A 11 -28.31 -35.13 -13.60
CA PRO A 11 -28.87 -36.33 -14.26
C PRO A 11 -28.05 -36.76 -15.48
N ASN A 12 -27.30 -35.87 -16.11
CA ASN A 12 -26.40 -36.12 -17.22
C ASN A 12 -25.40 -34.95 -17.40
N ASP A 13 -24.42 -35.16 -18.29
CA ASP A 13 -23.34 -34.15 -18.55
C ASP A 13 -23.78 -33.00 -19.46
N MET A 14 -25.06 -32.95 -19.90
CA MET A 14 -25.57 -31.90 -20.78
C MET A 14 -26.29 -30.78 -20.01
N VAL A 15 -26.70 -31.06 -18.78
CA VAL A 15 -27.46 -30.09 -17.95
C VAL A 15 -26.59 -29.55 -16.82
N HIS A 16 -26.22 -28.28 -16.93
CA HIS A 16 -25.30 -27.59 -15.97
C HIS A 16 -26.00 -26.53 -15.15
N THR A 17 -27.33 -26.50 -15.11
CA THR A 17 -28.07 -25.52 -14.30
C THR A 17 -28.26 -26.03 -12.88
N LEU A 18 -28.10 -25.16 -11.89
CA LEU A 18 -28.24 -25.50 -10.46
C LEU A 18 -29.59 -26.19 -10.14
N ASN A 19 -30.64 -25.82 -10.86
CA ASN A 19 -31.98 -26.39 -10.67
C ASN A 19 -32.08 -27.91 -10.97
N ALA A 20 -31.14 -28.44 -11.74
CA ALA A 20 -31.08 -29.86 -12.08
C ALA A 20 -30.19 -30.69 -11.16
N ALA A 21 -29.50 -30.04 -10.21
CA ALA A 21 -28.65 -30.70 -9.23
C ALA A 21 -29.49 -31.40 -8.16
N THR A 22 -29.11 -32.63 -7.80
CA THR A 22 -29.75 -33.37 -6.71
C THR A 22 -29.45 -32.76 -5.35
N THR A 23 -28.24 -32.20 -5.18
CA THR A 23 -27.84 -31.54 -3.97
C THR A 23 -27.30 -30.16 -4.30
N ILE A 24 -27.83 -29.13 -3.65
CA ILE A 24 -27.35 -27.74 -3.76
C ILE A 24 -26.79 -27.32 -2.40
N SER A 25 -25.56 -26.90 -2.38
CA SER A 25 -24.93 -26.28 -1.21
C SER A 25 -24.56 -24.84 -1.53
N GLY A 26 -24.64 -23.97 -0.56
CA GLY A 26 -24.30 -22.56 -0.75
C GLY A 26 -23.61 -21.96 0.48
N ASN A 27 -22.75 -20.98 0.22
CA ASN A 27 -22.10 -20.18 1.24
C ASN A 27 -22.27 -18.71 0.90
N THR A 28 -22.59 -17.90 1.90
CA THR A 28 -22.64 -16.45 1.79
C THR A 28 -21.61 -15.83 2.71
N LYS A 29 -20.86 -14.84 2.20
CA LYS A 29 -19.88 -14.09 2.97
C LYS A 29 -20.13 -12.60 2.81
N GLU A 30 -20.16 -11.90 3.90
CA GLU A 30 -20.21 -10.45 3.93
C GLU A 30 -18.93 -9.92 4.57
N THR A 31 -18.27 -8.98 3.89
CA THR A 31 -17.06 -8.33 4.37
C THR A 31 -17.16 -6.84 4.15
N GLY A 32 -16.66 -6.07 5.09
CA GLY A 32 -16.62 -4.62 5.01
C GLY A 32 -15.39 -4.05 5.70
N TRP A 33 -14.97 -2.89 5.24
CA TRP A 33 -13.92 -2.10 5.87
C TRP A 33 -14.20 -0.63 5.68
N SER A 34 -13.60 0.21 6.50
CA SER A 34 -13.73 1.65 6.43
C SER A 34 -12.37 2.33 6.50
N LEU A 35 -12.25 3.45 5.78
CA LEU A 35 -11.08 4.31 5.78
C LEU A 35 -11.53 5.75 5.96
N ILE A 36 -10.90 6.46 6.87
CA ILE A 36 -11.07 7.90 7.07
C ILE A 36 -9.72 8.55 6.89
N SER A 37 -9.66 9.62 6.08
CA SER A 37 -8.42 10.33 5.77
C SER A 37 -8.56 11.82 6.03
N TYR A 38 -7.52 12.41 6.64
CA TYR A 38 -7.37 13.85 6.78
C TYR A 38 -6.10 14.27 6.09
N LEU A 39 -6.16 15.36 5.31
CA LEU A 39 -5.02 15.90 4.58
C LEU A 39 -4.90 17.39 4.84
N ALA A 40 -3.69 17.84 5.18
CA ALA A 40 -3.31 19.24 5.16
C ALA A 40 -2.07 19.42 4.28
N ARG A 41 -2.07 20.46 3.43
CA ARG A 41 -0.95 20.78 2.55
C ARG A 41 -0.72 22.28 2.52
N ALA A 42 0.55 22.67 2.57
CA ALA A 42 1.01 24.04 2.37
C ALA A 42 2.04 24.06 1.24
N THR A 43 1.95 25.08 0.38
CA THR A 43 2.92 25.34 -0.69
C THR A 43 3.37 26.79 -0.62
N TYR A 44 4.65 27.01 -0.85
CA TYR A 44 5.26 28.31 -0.85
C TYR A 44 6.16 28.50 -2.06
N ALA A 45 6.04 29.63 -2.71
CA ALA A 45 6.89 30.03 -3.84
C ALA A 45 7.44 31.43 -3.61
N PHE A 46 8.77 31.55 -3.60
CA PHE A 46 9.43 32.83 -3.44
C PHE A 46 10.14 33.23 -4.73
N LYS A 47 9.76 34.39 -5.27
CA LYS A 47 10.30 34.98 -6.51
C LYS A 47 10.29 34.02 -7.72
N GLY A 48 9.43 32.99 -7.72
CA GLY A 48 9.44 31.96 -8.75
C GLY A 48 10.68 31.06 -8.80
N LYS A 49 11.63 31.25 -7.88
CA LYS A 49 12.93 30.56 -7.83
C LYS A 49 12.96 29.46 -6.78
N TYR A 50 12.48 29.75 -5.58
CA TYR A 50 12.49 28.85 -4.44
C TYR A 50 11.08 28.35 -4.20
N LEU A 51 10.91 27.04 -4.31
CA LEU A 51 9.63 26.39 -4.14
C LEU A 51 9.73 25.43 -2.96
N ALA A 52 8.75 25.46 -2.07
CA ALA A 52 8.65 24.54 -0.96
C ALA A 52 7.24 24.01 -0.85
N SER A 53 7.09 22.75 -0.50
CA SER A 53 5.81 22.20 -0.10
C SER A 53 5.95 21.28 1.09
N ALA A 54 4.93 21.27 1.94
CA ALA A 54 4.82 20.33 3.05
C ALA A 54 3.38 19.82 3.09
N ALA A 55 3.21 18.55 3.36
CA ALA A 55 1.91 17.96 3.57
C ALA A 55 1.96 16.90 4.66
N ILE A 56 0.84 16.73 5.35
CA ILE A 56 0.62 15.64 6.27
C ILE A 56 -0.72 15.00 5.95
N ARG A 57 -0.71 13.69 5.81
CA ARG A 57 -1.91 12.87 5.69
C ARG A 57 -1.98 11.93 6.88
N THR A 58 -3.15 11.80 7.45
CA THR A 58 -3.42 10.79 8.48
C THR A 58 -4.61 9.94 8.06
N ASP A 59 -4.45 8.65 8.12
CA ASP A 59 -5.45 7.68 7.68
C ASP A 59 -5.80 6.73 8.83
N GLY A 60 -7.08 6.59 9.11
CA GLY A 60 -7.63 5.60 10.04
C GLY A 60 -8.30 4.47 9.27
N CYS A 61 -7.80 3.23 9.43
CA CYS A 61 -8.33 2.05 8.75
C CYS A 61 -8.83 1.00 9.74
N SER A 62 -10.04 0.47 9.48
CA SER A 62 -10.66 -0.54 10.34
C SER A 62 -10.04 -1.94 10.25
N ARG A 63 -9.16 -2.19 9.28
CA ARG A 63 -8.47 -3.47 9.09
C ARG A 63 -7.40 -3.73 10.14
N PHE A 64 -6.83 -2.65 10.70
CA PHE A 64 -5.75 -2.73 11.68
C PHE A 64 -6.23 -2.93 13.11
N GLY A 65 -5.32 -3.35 13.97
CA GLY A 65 -5.57 -3.53 15.40
C GLY A 65 -6.05 -2.25 16.07
N SER A 66 -6.81 -2.40 17.14
CA SER A 66 -7.43 -1.28 17.87
C SER A 66 -6.42 -0.20 18.30
N ASN A 67 -5.18 -0.61 18.58
CA ASN A 67 -4.11 0.26 19.05
C ASN A 67 -3.36 0.98 17.91
N SER A 68 -3.55 0.55 16.65
CA SER A 68 -2.70 0.96 15.54
C SER A 68 -3.48 1.33 14.27
N ARG A 69 -4.76 1.69 14.42
CA ARG A 69 -5.63 2.03 13.28
C ARG A 69 -5.17 3.26 12.51
N TRP A 70 -4.51 4.21 13.18
CA TRP A 70 -4.11 5.48 12.60
C TRP A 70 -2.67 5.45 12.10
N GLY A 71 -2.49 5.79 10.82
CA GLY A 71 -1.20 6.02 10.19
C GLY A 71 -0.96 7.51 9.94
N TYR A 72 0.29 7.97 10.07
CA TYR A 72 0.72 9.33 9.79
C TYR A 72 1.75 9.30 8.67
N PHE A 73 1.51 10.11 7.62
CA PHE A 73 2.26 10.12 6.37
C PHE A 73 2.66 11.54 6.02
N PRO A 74 3.73 12.07 6.63
CA PRO A 74 4.28 13.37 6.30
C PRO A 74 5.01 13.34 4.97
N SER A 75 5.02 14.47 4.25
CA SER A 75 5.85 14.69 3.09
C SER A 75 6.31 16.14 3.00
N ALA A 76 7.49 16.35 2.45
CA ALA A 76 8.04 17.68 2.20
C ALA A 76 8.85 17.67 0.90
N SER A 77 8.85 18.78 0.19
CA SER A 77 9.71 18.97 -0.97
C SER A 77 10.24 20.39 -1.06
N LEU A 78 11.45 20.50 -1.58
CA LEU A 78 12.12 21.74 -1.90
C LEU A 78 12.56 21.70 -3.36
N ALA A 79 12.42 22.82 -4.06
CA ALA A 79 12.97 22.96 -5.38
C ALA A 79 13.57 24.38 -5.54
N TRP A 80 14.69 24.42 -6.26
CA TRP A 80 15.38 25.65 -6.58
C TRP A 80 15.58 25.72 -8.10
N ARG A 81 15.04 26.76 -8.72
CA ARG A 81 15.23 27.08 -10.14
C ARG A 81 16.47 27.94 -10.29
N ALA A 82 17.63 27.29 -10.41
CA ALA A 82 18.91 27.95 -10.50
C ALA A 82 19.04 28.82 -11.78
N SER A 83 18.36 28.42 -12.86
CA SER A 83 18.32 29.19 -14.11
C SER A 83 17.74 30.61 -13.97
N GLU A 84 16.92 30.84 -12.94
CA GLU A 84 16.36 32.18 -12.68
C GLU A 84 17.29 33.08 -11.87
N GLU A 85 18.44 32.57 -11.45
CA GLU A 85 19.44 33.39 -10.76
C GLU A 85 20.16 34.33 -11.73
N PRO A 86 20.36 35.63 -11.39
CA PRO A 86 20.93 36.60 -12.31
C PRO A 86 22.31 36.21 -12.85
N TRP A 87 23.12 35.58 -12.02
CA TRP A 87 24.46 35.14 -12.41
C TRP A 87 24.44 33.99 -13.44
N LEU A 88 23.48 33.09 -13.36
CA LEU A 88 23.37 31.97 -14.32
C LEU A 88 22.64 32.39 -15.59
N LYS A 89 21.56 33.14 -15.44
CA LYS A 89 20.73 33.64 -16.55
C LYS A 89 21.52 34.48 -17.56
N ASN A 90 22.50 35.26 -17.06
CA ASN A 90 23.33 36.11 -17.91
C ASN A 90 24.53 35.37 -18.52
N SER A 91 25.02 34.32 -17.91
CA SER A 91 26.25 33.60 -18.28
C SER A 91 26.01 32.40 -19.18
N ALA A 92 24.89 31.68 -18.98
CA ALA A 92 24.62 30.41 -19.66
C ALA A 92 23.39 30.51 -20.61
N LYS A 93 23.49 31.21 -21.71
CA LYS A 93 22.39 31.41 -22.67
C LYS A 93 21.90 30.13 -23.36
N TRP A 94 22.69 29.08 -23.33
CA TRP A 94 22.34 27.76 -23.84
C TRP A 94 21.48 26.94 -22.89
N LEU A 95 21.36 27.37 -21.62
CA LEU A 95 20.65 26.68 -20.55
C LEU A 95 19.32 27.40 -20.28
N ASP A 96 18.23 26.83 -20.77
CA ASP A 96 16.88 27.42 -20.67
C ASP A 96 16.29 27.24 -19.27
N ASN A 97 16.50 26.07 -18.69
CA ASN A 97 16.05 25.78 -17.34
C ASN A 97 17.04 24.87 -16.61
N LEU A 98 17.32 25.17 -15.37
CA LEU A 98 18.04 24.31 -14.44
C LEU A 98 17.33 24.33 -13.10
N LYS A 99 16.88 23.17 -12.66
CA LYS A 99 16.12 23.02 -11.42
C LYS A 99 16.65 21.87 -10.60
N PHE A 100 16.98 22.16 -9.36
CA PHE A 100 17.30 21.16 -8.35
C PHE A 100 16.07 20.91 -7.51
N ARG A 101 15.81 19.65 -7.19
CA ARG A 101 14.68 19.25 -6.35
C ARG A 101 15.10 18.18 -5.36
N MET A 102 14.55 18.29 -4.16
CA MET A 102 14.72 17.31 -3.10
C MET A 102 13.35 17.07 -2.47
N SER A 103 13.04 15.82 -2.20
CA SER A 103 11.79 15.47 -1.53
C SER A 103 11.99 14.33 -0.54
N TYR A 104 11.16 14.36 0.49
CA TYR A 104 11.00 13.27 1.44
C TYR A 104 9.51 12.99 1.60
N GLY A 105 9.13 11.73 1.63
CA GLY A 105 7.75 11.35 1.87
C GLY A 105 7.64 10.00 2.54
N VAL A 106 6.60 9.85 3.35
CA VAL A 106 6.21 8.58 3.94
C VAL A 106 4.87 8.17 3.35
N THR A 107 4.78 6.92 2.89
CA THR A 107 3.54 6.30 2.42
C THR A 107 3.21 5.08 3.28
N GLY A 108 1.92 4.77 3.39
CA GLY A 108 1.42 3.60 4.11
C GLY A 108 0.76 2.61 3.19
N ASN A 109 0.88 1.34 3.51
CA ASN A 109 0.17 0.24 2.88
C ASN A 109 -0.82 -0.38 3.88
N ASN A 110 -2.08 -0.56 3.44
CA ASN A 110 -3.17 -1.19 4.19
C ASN A 110 -3.77 -2.40 3.46
N GLN A 111 -3.04 -2.98 2.52
CA GLN A 111 -3.47 -4.15 1.75
C GLN A 111 -3.32 -5.42 2.59
N ILE A 112 -4.23 -5.58 3.53
CA ILE A 112 -4.43 -6.79 4.32
C ILE A 112 -5.88 -7.22 4.21
N ASP A 113 -6.15 -8.47 4.54
CA ASP A 113 -7.51 -8.99 4.57
C ASP A 113 -8.39 -8.21 5.56
N ASN A 114 -9.69 -8.14 5.22
CA ASN A 114 -10.67 -7.56 6.13
C ASN A 114 -10.69 -8.41 7.41
N TYR A 115 -10.65 -7.71 8.54
CA TYR A 115 -10.60 -8.34 9.88
C TYR A 115 -9.28 -9.06 10.20
N GLY A 116 -8.17 -8.83 9.45
CA GLY A 116 -6.88 -9.49 9.67
C GLY A 116 -6.29 -9.31 11.09
N ALA A 117 -6.68 -8.26 11.80
CA ALA A 117 -6.25 -8.02 13.19
C ALA A 117 -7.15 -8.70 14.25
N ILE A 118 -8.27 -9.32 13.85
CA ILE A 118 -9.23 -9.95 14.78
C ILE A 118 -9.24 -11.46 14.60
N GLY A 119 -9.52 -12.19 15.68
CA GLY A 119 -9.73 -13.63 15.64
C GLY A 119 -11.04 -13.96 14.93
N LEU A 120 -10.96 -14.59 13.77
CA LEU A 120 -12.12 -15.11 13.06
C LEU A 120 -12.41 -16.53 13.52
N LEU A 121 -13.69 -16.92 13.49
CA LEU A 121 -14.15 -18.26 13.82
C LEU A 121 -14.47 -19.03 12.54
N GLY A 122 -14.04 -20.28 12.48
CA GLY A 122 -14.39 -21.25 11.47
C GLY A 122 -15.19 -22.42 12.08
N TYR A 123 -15.80 -23.20 11.20
CA TYR A 123 -16.51 -24.40 11.57
C TYR A 123 -15.69 -25.64 11.20
N SER A 124 -15.61 -26.59 12.09
CA SER A 124 -15.04 -27.91 11.82
C SER A 124 -15.97 -28.99 12.34
N SER A 125 -16.18 -30.02 11.55
CA SER A 125 -16.97 -31.17 11.97
C SER A 125 -16.09 -32.13 12.75
N TYR A 126 -16.58 -32.61 13.89
CA TYR A 126 -15.96 -33.65 14.71
C TYR A 126 -16.98 -34.69 15.12
N VAL A 127 -16.52 -35.86 15.47
CA VAL A 127 -17.41 -36.99 15.84
C VAL A 127 -17.41 -37.15 17.33
N VAL A 128 -18.60 -37.09 17.95
CA VAL A 128 -18.85 -37.37 19.39
C VAL A 128 -19.91 -38.44 19.46
N GLY A 129 -19.60 -39.55 20.12
CA GLY A 129 -20.55 -40.65 20.33
C GLY A 129 -21.09 -41.26 19.03
N GLY A 130 -20.30 -41.26 17.97
CA GLY A 130 -20.72 -41.76 16.65
C GLY A 130 -21.56 -40.77 15.82
N THR A 131 -21.82 -39.57 16.32
CA THR A 131 -22.59 -38.53 15.60
C THR A 131 -21.67 -37.38 15.20
N THR A 132 -21.80 -36.93 13.94
CA THR A 132 -21.06 -35.76 13.45
C THR A 132 -21.66 -34.49 14.04
N THR A 133 -20.86 -33.70 14.73
CA THR A 133 -21.23 -32.43 15.33
C THR A 133 -20.35 -31.32 14.78
N GLN A 134 -20.93 -30.14 14.56
CA GLN A 134 -20.15 -28.95 14.16
C GLN A 134 -19.56 -28.26 15.40
N GLY A 135 -18.24 -28.06 15.36
CA GLY A 135 -17.51 -27.25 16.34
C GLY A 135 -17.03 -25.92 15.77
N LEU A 136 -16.77 -25.00 16.65
CA LEU A 136 -16.17 -23.70 16.34
C LEU A 136 -14.69 -23.72 16.73
N TYR A 137 -13.84 -23.18 15.85
CA TYR A 137 -12.43 -22.96 16.17
C TYR A 137 -11.99 -21.59 15.64
N THR A 138 -10.94 -21.03 16.22
CA THR A 138 -10.38 -19.76 15.74
C THR A 138 -9.48 -20.04 14.54
N THR A 139 -9.76 -19.37 13.41
CA THR A 139 -8.97 -19.53 12.15
C THR A 139 -7.80 -18.55 12.08
N THR A 140 -7.92 -17.40 12.72
CA THR A 140 -6.92 -16.31 12.64
C THR A 140 -6.47 -15.94 14.05
N LYS A 141 -5.15 -15.87 14.25
CA LYS A 141 -4.59 -15.36 15.50
C LYS A 141 -4.78 -13.84 15.55
N PRO A 142 -5.50 -13.31 16.57
CA PRO A 142 -5.70 -11.87 16.68
C PRO A 142 -4.39 -11.15 17.04
N ASP A 143 -4.15 -10.00 16.40
CA ASP A 143 -3.06 -9.09 16.76
C ASP A 143 -3.58 -7.65 16.90
N PRO A 144 -3.85 -7.17 18.11
CA PRO A 144 -4.32 -5.81 18.36
C PRO A 144 -3.27 -4.74 18.04
N ASN A 145 -2.01 -5.13 17.88
CA ASN A 145 -0.90 -4.23 17.55
C ASN A 145 -0.53 -4.24 16.06
N LEU A 146 -1.27 -5.00 15.24
CA LEU A 146 -1.08 -5.00 13.79
C LEU A 146 -1.23 -3.58 13.24
N LYS A 147 -0.17 -3.07 12.60
CA LYS A 147 -0.06 -1.67 12.20
C LYS A 147 0.27 -1.52 10.70
N TRP A 148 0.22 -0.29 10.25
CA TRP A 148 0.56 0.10 8.89
C TRP A 148 1.99 -0.27 8.53
N GLU A 149 2.18 -0.89 7.39
CA GLU A 149 3.47 -0.97 6.72
C GLU A 149 3.80 0.43 6.18
N LYS A 150 5.02 0.92 6.43
CA LYS A 150 5.42 2.28 6.09
C LYS A 150 6.66 2.29 5.20
N THR A 151 6.57 3.03 4.10
CA THR A 151 7.69 3.29 3.20
C THR A 151 8.09 4.74 3.28
N GLY A 152 9.28 5.01 3.77
CA GLY A 152 9.92 6.32 3.72
C GLY A 152 10.84 6.42 2.52
N GLN A 153 10.70 7.49 1.72
CA GLN A 153 11.53 7.72 0.53
C GLN A 153 12.12 9.12 0.53
N VAL A 154 13.41 9.20 0.22
CA VAL A 154 14.11 10.44 -0.14
C VAL A 154 14.41 10.39 -1.62
N ASN A 155 14.19 11.50 -2.32
CA ASN A 155 14.54 11.68 -3.72
C ASN A 155 15.29 12.99 -3.90
N PHE A 156 16.38 12.96 -4.66
CA PHE A 156 17.09 14.14 -5.16
C PHE A 156 17.06 14.11 -6.68
N GLY A 157 16.65 15.22 -7.31
CA GLY A 157 16.51 15.33 -8.75
C GLY A 157 17.13 16.60 -9.31
N ILE A 158 17.62 16.51 -10.53
CA ILE A 158 18.11 17.62 -11.35
C ILE A 158 17.37 17.58 -12.68
N ASP A 159 16.70 18.66 -13.03
CA ASP A 159 16.06 18.84 -14.33
C ASP A 159 16.81 19.93 -15.09
N ALA A 160 17.23 19.67 -16.32
CA ALA A 160 17.87 20.64 -17.19
C ALA A 160 17.23 20.64 -18.58
N THR A 161 16.95 21.84 -19.09
CA THR A 161 16.47 22.09 -20.45
C THR A 161 17.47 23.00 -21.14
N MET A 162 17.89 22.63 -22.34
CA MET A 162 19.01 23.26 -23.03
C MET A 162 18.68 23.50 -24.51
N PHE A 163 19.38 24.49 -25.10
CA PHE A 163 19.35 24.78 -26.53
C PHE A 163 17.95 25.08 -27.09
N ASN A 164 17.28 26.09 -26.51
CA ASN A 164 15.91 26.47 -26.85
C ASN A 164 14.94 25.28 -26.83
N ASN A 165 14.98 24.53 -25.73
CA ASN A 165 14.13 23.35 -25.48
C ASN A 165 14.38 22.14 -26.41
N HIS A 166 15.51 22.11 -27.12
CA HIS A 166 15.83 20.94 -27.94
C HIS A 166 16.29 19.73 -27.16
N ILE A 167 16.91 19.94 -25.99
CA ILE A 167 17.40 18.86 -25.15
C ILE A 167 16.81 19.02 -23.73
N ASN A 168 16.07 18.02 -23.28
CA ASN A 168 15.55 17.92 -21.93
C ASN A 168 16.17 16.72 -21.22
N THR A 169 16.77 16.97 -20.06
CA THR A 169 17.39 15.91 -19.24
C THR A 169 16.85 15.90 -17.82
N SER A 170 16.69 14.73 -17.24
CA SER A 170 16.45 14.58 -15.83
C SER A 170 17.34 13.49 -15.23
N LEU A 171 17.86 13.77 -14.07
CA LEU A 171 18.60 12.83 -13.23
C LEU A 171 17.91 12.74 -11.88
N ASP A 172 17.53 11.55 -11.47
CA ASP A 172 16.93 11.25 -10.18
C ASP A 172 17.76 10.24 -9.42
N ILE A 173 17.99 10.49 -8.15
CA ILE A 173 18.62 9.57 -7.20
C ILE A 173 17.65 9.37 -6.07
N TYR A 174 17.27 8.13 -5.83
CA TYR A 174 16.32 7.82 -4.78
C TYR A 174 16.81 6.74 -3.83
N TYR A 175 16.34 6.86 -2.61
CA TYR A 175 16.50 5.85 -1.57
C TYR A 175 15.17 5.69 -0.83
N SER A 176 14.68 4.45 -0.76
CA SER A 176 13.46 4.13 -0.02
C SER A 176 13.68 2.96 0.93
N ARG A 177 12.99 3.03 2.06
CA ARG A 177 12.97 1.95 3.04
C ARG A 177 11.55 1.71 3.51
N THR A 178 11.10 0.47 3.34
CA THR A 178 9.84 -0.03 3.89
C THR A 178 10.14 -0.73 5.20
N ASN A 179 9.41 -0.40 6.24
CA ASN A 179 9.50 -1.02 7.54
C ASN A 179 8.14 -1.61 7.93
N ASP A 180 8.16 -2.55 8.88
CA ASP A 180 6.97 -3.18 9.39
C ASP A 180 6.17 -3.90 8.29
N LEU A 181 6.86 -4.65 7.42
CA LEU A 181 6.23 -5.42 6.33
C LEU A 181 5.14 -6.32 6.91
N LEU A 182 4.00 -6.34 6.24
CA LEU A 182 2.85 -7.16 6.59
C LEU A 182 3.00 -8.54 5.96
N LEU A 183 3.47 -9.51 6.73
CA LEU A 183 3.76 -10.86 6.28
C LEU A 183 3.03 -11.91 7.13
N GLU A 184 2.52 -12.95 6.47
CA GLU A 184 2.07 -14.16 7.13
C GLU A 184 3.28 -15.02 7.53
N VAL A 185 3.40 -15.29 8.82
CA VAL A 185 4.48 -16.09 9.37
C VAL A 185 3.89 -17.39 9.90
N PRO A 186 4.43 -18.57 9.53
CA PRO A 186 3.98 -19.83 10.10
C PRO A 186 4.24 -19.84 11.61
N VAL A 187 3.29 -20.35 12.36
CA VAL A 187 3.39 -20.49 13.82
C VAL A 187 3.34 -21.96 14.22
N PRO A 188 3.89 -22.37 15.38
CA PRO A 188 3.81 -23.74 15.84
C PRO A 188 2.34 -24.20 15.94
N VAL A 189 2.01 -25.36 15.38
CA VAL A 189 0.65 -25.95 15.37
C VAL A 189 0.05 -26.07 16.75
N LEU A 190 0.87 -26.22 17.80
CA LEU A 190 0.43 -26.24 19.19
C LEU A 190 -0.30 -24.95 19.62
N THR A 191 -0.14 -23.85 18.90
CA THR A 191 -0.87 -22.59 19.15
C THR A 191 -2.32 -22.66 18.67
N GLY A 192 -2.69 -23.66 17.89
CA GLY A 192 -4.00 -23.80 17.26
C GLY A 192 -4.14 -23.02 15.94
N PHE A 193 -3.06 -22.42 15.44
CA PHE A 193 -3.03 -21.65 14.19
C PHE A 193 -1.96 -22.16 13.26
N GLU A 194 -2.16 -22.04 11.94
CA GLU A 194 -1.16 -22.37 10.92
C GLU A 194 -0.23 -21.20 10.64
N SER A 195 -0.77 -19.98 10.62
CA SER A 195 -0.03 -18.74 10.38
C SER A 195 -0.56 -17.58 11.22
N SER A 196 0.22 -16.54 11.30
CA SER A 196 -0.15 -15.27 11.93
C SER A 196 0.33 -14.12 11.06
N LEU A 197 -0.58 -13.20 10.71
CA LEU A 197 -0.21 -11.95 10.06
C LEU A 197 0.46 -11.05 11.10
N THR A 198 1.67 -10.59 10.81
CA THR A 198 2.43 -9.73 11.72
C THR A 198 3.30 -8.74 10.97
N ASN A 199 3.67 -7.65 11.64
CA ASN A 199 4.61 -6.68 11.10
C ASN A 199 6.03 -7.15 11.38
N ILE A 200 6.72 -7.65 10.34
CA ILE A 200 8.08 -8.17 10.48
C ILE A 200 8.93 -7.84 9.24
N GLY A 201 10.19 -7.47 9.51
CA GLY A 201 11.16 -7.24 8.45
C GLY A 201 11.14 -5.81 7.88
N SER A 202 12.08 -5.57 6.99
CA SER A 202 12.20 -4.32 6.24
C SER A 202 12.77 -4.59 4.85
N LEU A 203 12.39 -3.75 3.90
CA LEU A 203 12.89 -3.75 2.52
C LEU A 203 13.57 -2.42 2.23
N ARG A 204 14.68 -2.46 1.50
CA ARG A 204 15.38 -1.29 1.00
C ARG A 204 15.41 -1.31 -0.51
N ASN A 205 15.10 -0.18 -1.14
CA ASN A 205 15.22 0.05 -2.56
C ASN A 205 15.94 1.38 -2.81
N GLN A 206 16.88 1.40 -3.76
CA GLN A 206 17.63 2.59 -4.13
C GLN A 206 18.03 2.51 -5.59
N GLY A 207 18.13 3.64 -6.26
CA GLY A 207 18.50 3.66 -7.66
C GLY A 207 18.84 5.05 -8.16
N ILE A 208 19.33 5.07 -9.40
CA ILE A 208 19.61 6.27 -10.19
C ILE A 208 18.86 6.12 -11.50
N GLU A 209 18.10 7.14 -11.85
CA GLU A 209 17.35 7.22 -13.10
C GLU A 209 17.84 8.40 -13.90
N PHE A 210 18.16 8.17 -15.17
CA PHE A 210 18.60 9.20 -16.09
C PHE A 210 17.75 9.16 -17.35
N ASN A 211 17.18 10.30 -17.71
CA ASN A 211 16.35 10.45 -18.90
C ASN A 211 16.87 11.61 -19.76
N VAL A 212 16.90 11.39 -21.08
CA VAL A 212 17.23 12.41 -22.08
C VAL A 212 16.19 12.36 -23.19
N THR A 213 15.64 13.50 -23.52
CA THR A 213 14.71 13.67 -24.64
C THR A 213 15.22 14.78 -25.56
N SER A 214 15.31 14.54 -26.86
CA SER A 214 15.62 15.54 -27.84
C SER A 214 14.45 15.79 -28.81
N HIS A 215 14.24 17.02 -29.17
CA HIS A 215 13.20 17.49 -30.11
C HIS A 215 13.83 18.13 -31.33
#